data_f8f129b6e4c2ad83fa2be9a78a48989a
#
_entry.id   f8f129b6e4c2ad83fa2be9a78a48989a
#
_cell.length_a   1.000
_cell.length_b   1.000
_cell.length_c   1.000
_cell.angle_alpha   90.00
_cell.angle_beta   90.00
_cell.angle_gamma   90.00
#
_symmetry.space_group_name_H-M   'P 1'
#
loop_
_entity.id
_entity.type
_entity.pdbx_description
1 polymer ?
#
loop_
_entity_poly.entity_id
_entity_poly.type
_entity_poly.pdbx_seq_one_letter_code
_entity_poly.pdbx_strand_id
1 'polypeptide(L)'
;VINAPAWFNEQSFLAAARSHFQSLQQHWDANEMDKISEFVTPQMLEFLKRERAELGDGFQSTYIDNLEVQLDGVDDRADRTDATLTFRGVSKNSRFDQGEVFSESWHMVRAQGENQPWLVAGIRQNG
;
A
#
# COMPACT_ATOMS: atom_id res chain seq x y z
N VAL A 1 8.28 -16.96 1.01
CA VAL A 1 8.51 -17.63 2.29
C VAL A 1 7.60 -17.04 3.35
N ILE A 2 6.91 -17.89 4.09
CA ILE A 2 6.03 -17.47 5.18
C ILE A 2 6.64 -17.93 6.50
N ASN A 3 7.19 -16.97 7.23
CA ASN A 3 7.71 -17.19 8.59
C ASN A 3 6.97 -16.25 9.52
N ALA A 4 5.70 -16.56 9.77
CA ALA A 4 4.80 -15.66 10.47
C ALA A 4 4.86 -15.86 11.99
N PRO A 5 4.80 -14.78 12.77
CA PRO A 5 4.67 -14.88 14.22
C PRO A 5 3.30 -15.42 14.62
N ALA A 6 3.18 -15.91 15.84
CA ALA A 6 1.95 -16.53 16.31
C ALA A 6 0.74 -15.59 16.27
N TRP A 7 0.94 -14.29 16.45
CA TRP A 7 -0.14 -13.31 16.46
C TRP A 7 -0.62 -12.93 15.04
N PHE A 8 0.10 -13.33 14.00
CA PHE A 8 -0.22 -12.94 12.63
C PHE A 8 -1.43 -13.73 12.12
N ASN A 9 -2.38 -13.00 11.53
CA ASN A 9 -3.55 -13.60 10.90
C ASN A 9 -3.62 -13.09 9.45
N GLU A 10 -3.52 -13.97 8.49
CA GLU A 10 -3.47 -13.61 7.09
C GLU A 10 -4.73 -12.86 6.63
N GLN A 11 -5.91 -13.34 7.00
CA GLN A 11 -7.17 -12.70 6.60
C GLN A 11 -7.27 -11.26 7.12
N SER A 12 -6.95 -11.07 8.40
CA SER A 12 -6.97 -9.74 9.00
C SER A 12 -5.94 -8.83 8.37
N PHE A 13 -4.75 -9.37 8.09
CA PHE A 13 -3.68 -8.61 7.46
C PHE A 13 -4.10 -8.15 6.05
N LEU A 14 -4.64 -9.05 5.24
CA LEU A 14 -5.05 -8.71 3.86
C LEU A 14 -6.22 -7.72 3.85
N ALA A 15 -7.14 -7.83 4.79
CA ALA A 15 -8.22 -6.86 4.92
C ALA A 15 -7.68 -5.47 5.27
N ALA A 16 -6.72 -5.40 6.20
CA ALA A 16 -6.07 -4.14 6.55
C ALA A 16 -5.27 -3.56 5.38
N ALA A 17 -4.56 -4.42 4.65
CA ALA A 17 -3.79 -3.99 3.47
C ALA A 17 -4.69 -3.42 2.38
N ARG A 18 -5.82 -4.05 2.12
CA ARG A 18 -6.81 -3.55 1.16
C ARG A 18 -7.31 -2.17 1.59
N SER A 19 -7.61 -2.01 2.87
CA SER A 19 -8.05 -0.73 3.42
C SER A 19 -6.97 0.34 3.29
N HIS A 20 -5.72 -0.01 3.56
CA HIS A 20 -4.57 0.89 3.39
C HIS A 20 -4.42 1.33 1.93
N PHE A 21 -4.57 0.39 1.01
CA PHE A 21 -4.47 0.69 -0.43
C PHE A 21 -5.53 1.72 -0.84
N GLN A 22 -6.77 1.50 -0.41
CA GLN A 22 -7.88 2.39 -0.74
C GLN A 22 -7.70 3.77 -0.12
N SER A 23 -7.27 3.83 1.14
CA SER A 23 -7.01 5.10 1.83
C SER A 23 -5.86 5.86 1.19
N LEU A 24 -4.78 5.16 0.87
CA LEU A 24 -3.62 5.75 0.23
C LEU A 24 -4.00 6.36 -1.13
N GLN A 25 -4.79 5.64 -1.91
CA GLN A 25 -5.24 6.11 -3.21
C GLN A 25 -6.11 7.36 -3.08
N GLN A 26 -7.03 7.35 -2.13
CA GLN A 26 -7.92 8.49 -1.88
C GLN A 26 -7.14 9.74 -1.47
N HIS A 27 -6.21 9.61 -0.54
CA HIS A 27 -5.39 10.73 -0.07
C HIS A 27 -4.42 11.20 -1.14
N TRP A 28 -3.90 10.29 -1.95
CA TRP A 28 -3.06 10.62 -3.09
C TRP A 28 -3.82 11.50 -4.08
N ASP A 29 -5.02 11.07 -4.47
CA ASP A 29 -5.85 11.80 -5.41
C ASP A 29 -6.15 13.22 -4.91
N ALA A 30 -6.40 13.36 -3.62
CA ALA A 30 -6.70 14.65 -3.00
C ALA A 30 -5.46 15.46 -2.62
N ASN A 31 -4.26 14.95 -2.89
CA ASN A 31 -2.99 15.58 -2.51
C ASN A 31 -2.88 15.82 -1.01
N GLU A 32 -3.36 14.87 -0.21
CA GLU A 32 -3.33 14.94 1.25
C GLU A 32 -2.16 14.15 1.80
N MET A 33 -0.94 14.63 1.52
CA MET A 33 0.28 13.90 1.85
C MET A 33 0.52 13.78 3.36
N ASP A 34 0.03 14.73 4.14
CA ASP A 34 0.09 14.66 5.61
C ASP A 34 -0.72 13.48 6.15
N LYS A 35 -1.83 13.13 5.51
CA LYS A 35 -2.64 11.97 5.90
C LYS A 35 -1.98 10.66 5.50
N ILE A 36 -1.29 10.66 4.36
CA ILE A 36 -0.51 9.49 3.91
C ILE A 36 0.60 9.16 4.92
N SER A 37 1.15 10.16 5.59
CA SER A 37 2.24 9.96 6.55
C SER A 37 1.90 8.98 7.67
N GLU A 38 0.61 8.76 7.95
CA GLU A 38 0.18 7.83 8.99
C GLU A 38 0.31 6.36 8.56
N PHE A 39 0.45 6.10 7.26
CA PHE A 39 0.43 4.74 6.70
C PHE A 39 1.77 4.29 6.14
N VAL A 40 2.76 5.16 6.09
CA VAL A 40 4.01 4.90 5.39
C VAL A 40 5.22 5.24 6.27
N THR A 41 6.37 4.66 5.93
CA THR A 41 7.62 5.04 6.60
C THR A 41 8.03 6.45 6.16
N PRO A 42 8.88 7.14 6.97
CA PRO A 42 9.36 8.47 6.57
C PRO A 42 10.05 8.51 5.20
N GLN A 43 10.84 7.49 4.87
CA GLN A 43 11.52 7.41 3.58
C GLN A 43 10.52 7.26 2.44
N MET A 44 9.50 6.42 2.65
CA MET A 44 8.44 6.22 1.66
C MET A 44 7.63 7.50 1.46
N LEU A 45 7.37 8.22 2.54
CA LEU A 45 6.66 9.50 2.47
C LEU A 45 7.40 10.51 1.58
N GLU A 46 8.71 10.62 1.76
CA GLU A 46 9.51 11.55 0.95
C GLU A 46 9.48 11.18 -0.54
N PHE A 47 9.55 9.90 -0.82
CA PHE A 47 9.43 9.42 -2.21
C PHE A 47 8.06 9.77 -2.79
N LEU A 48 6.99 9.50 -2.06
CA LEU A 48 5.62 9.77 -2.53
C LEU A 48 5.36 11.26 -2.72
N LYS A 49 5.91 12.10 -1.84
CA LYS A 49 5.80 13.56 -1.98
C LYS A 49 6.43 14.04 -3.29
N ARG A 50 7.60 13.52 -3.62
CA ARG A 50 8.27 13.89 -4.87
C ARG A 50 7.46 13.46 -6.08
N GLU A 51 6.98 12.22 -6.06
CA GLU A 51 6.17 11.70 -7.17
C GLU A 51 4.87 12.48 -7.33
N ARG A 52 4.20 12.79 -6.21
CA ARG A 52 2.93 13.53 -6.26
C ARG A 52 3.12 14.95 -6.77
N ALA A 53 4.22 15.60 -6.39
CA ALA A 53 4.53 16.96 -6.83
C ALA A 53 4.68 17.06 -8.35
N GLU A 54 5.16 16.00 -9.01
CA GLU A 54 5.29 15.97 -10.45
C GLU A 54 3.94 16.01 -11.17
N LEU A 55 2.86 15.62 -10.50
CA LEU A 55 1.51 15.66 -11.06
C LEU A 55 0.84 17.02 -10.88
N GLY A 56 1.48 17.95 -10.17
CA GLY A 56 0.91 19.25 -9.86
C GLY A 56 0.05 19.23 -8.61
N ASP A 57 -0.53 20.36 -8.24
CA ASP A 57 -1.29 20.53 -6.99
C ASP A 57 -2.74 20.08 -7.10
N GLY A 58 -3.20 19.84 -8.31
CA GLY A 58 -4.61 19.57 -8.57
C GLY A 58 -5.03 18.19 -8.11
N PHE A 59 -6.35 18.03 -7.98
CA PHE A 59 -6.97 16.77 -7.65
C PHE A 59 -6.75 15.77 -8.80
N GLN A 60 -6.42 14.53 -8.46
CA GLN A 60 -6.35 13.42 -9.41
C GLN A 60 -7.57 12.55 -9.22
N SER A 61 -7.96 11.82 -10.26
CA SER A 61 -9.08 10.87 -10.18
C SER A 61 -8.59 9.50 -10.63
N THR A 62 -8.65 8.55 -9.72
CA THR A 62 -8.27 7.17 -10.02
C THR A 62 -9.38 6.26 -9.54
N TYR A 63 -9.85 5.39 -10.41
CA TYR A 63 -10.86 4.37 -10.09
C TYR A 63 -10.20 3.00 -10.18
N ILE A 64 -10.37 2.19 -9.15
CA ILE A 64 -9.79 0.85 -9.08
C ILE A 64 -10.92 -0.16 -9.06
N ASP A 65 -10.96 -1.02 -10.07
CA ASP A 65 -11.93 -2.09 -10.18
C ASP A 65 -11.27 -3.44 -9.96
N ASN A 66 -12.02 -4.38 -9.41
CA ASN A 66 -11.60 -5.78 -9.25
C ASN A 66 -10.30 -5.92 -8.46
N LEU A 67 -10.17 -5.14 -7.40
CA LEU A 67 -8.97 -5.17 -6.58
C LEU A 67 -8.80 -6.52 -5.89
N GLU A 68 -7.68 -7.18 -6.14
CA GLU A 68 -7.28 -8.42 -5.49
C GLU A 68 -5.97 -8.18 -4.76
N VAL A 69 -5.83 -8.83 -3.61
CA VAL A 69 -4.61 -8.75 -2.81
C VAL A 69 -4.14 -10.15 -2.45
N GLN A 70 -2.85 -10.38 -2.55
CA GLN A 70 -2.22 -11.67 -2.30
C GLN A 70 -1.03 -11.47 -1.36
N LEU A 71 -0.94 -12.31 -0.34
CA LEU A 71 0.23 -12.34 0.53
C LEU A 71 1.34 -13.15 -0.13
N ASP A 72 2.51 -12.55 -0.32
CA ASP A 72 3.64 -13.20 -0.96
C ASP A 72 4.66 -13.72 0.05
N GLY A 73 4.79 -13.06 1.20
CA GLY A 73 5.74 -13.50 2.20
C GLY A 73 5.57 -12.76 3.53
N VAL A 74 6.00 -13.41 4.59
CA VAL A 74 6.10 -12.80 5.93
C VAL A 74 7.43 -13.26 6.51
N ASP A 75 8.16 -12.33 7.13
CA ASP A 75 9.42 -12.64 7.79
C ASP A 75 9.44 -11.95 9.16
N ASP A 76 9.36 -12.75 10.21
CA ASP A 76 9.37 -12.26 11.58
C ASP A 76 10.83 -12.18 12.07
N ARG A 77 11.27 -10.95 12.34
CA ARG A 77 12.64 -10.67 12.78
C ARG A 77 12.64 -10.15 14.21
N ALA A 78 13.84 -10.02 14.79
CA ALA A 78 13.98 -9.63 16.19
C ALA A 78 13.38 -8.25 16.49
N ASP A 79 13.54 -7.29 15.58
CA ASP A 79 13.13 -5.89 15.78
C ASP A 79 11.86 -5.52 15.05
N ARG A 80 11.45 -6.31 14.05
CA ARG A 80 10.29 -5.99 13.23
C ARG A 80 9.78 -7.23 12.51
N THR A 81 8.56 -7.12 11.98
CA THR A 81 7.99 -8.11 11.07
C THR A 81 7.86 -7.46 9.70
N ASP A 82 8.37 -8.13 8.67
CA ASP A 82 8.25 -7.70 7.28
C ASP A 82 7.17 -8.52 6.59
N ALA A 83 6.41 -7.90 5.70
CA ALA A 83 5.44 -8.60 4.87
C ALA A 83 5.53 -8.07 3.45
N THR A 84 5.38 -8.95 2.47
CA THR A 84 5.32 -8.59 1.06
C THR A 84 4.00 -9.07 0.50
N LEU A 85 3.38 -8.25 -0.34
CA LEU A 85 2.09 -8.55 -0.91
C LEU A 85 1.98 -7.95 -2.30
N THR A 86 1.04 -8.47 -3.09
CA THR A 86 0.78 -8.02 -4.45
C THR A 86 -0.69 -7.63 -4.57
N PHE A 87 -0.92 -6.45 -5.12
CA PHE A 87 -2.25 -5.98 -5.51
C PHE A 87 -2.40 -6.10 -7.02
N ARG A 88 -3.55 -6.53 -7.45
CA ARG A 88 -3.91 -6.61 -8.87
C ARG A 88 -5.30 -6.03 -9.07
N GLY A 89 -5.52 -5.46 -10.24
CA GLY A 89 -6.82 -4.91 -10.57
C GLY A 89 -6.79 -4.17 -11.88
N VAL A 90 -7.81 -3.33 -12.06
CA VAL A 90 -7.93 -2.47 -13.24
C VAL A 90 -7.97 -1.03 -12.77
N SER A 91 -7.07 -0.21 -13.32
CA SER A 91 -6.95 1.20 -13.00
C SER A 91 -7.57 2.03 -14.12
N LYS A 92 -8.41 2.99 -13.77
CA LYS A 92 -9.10 3.87 -14.70
C LYS A 92 -8.94 5.33 -14.27
N ASN A 93 -8.87 6.23 -15.25
CA ASN A 93 -8.81 7.67 -15.00
C ASN A 93 -10.20 8.33 -15.02
N SER A 94 -11.20 7.61 -15.52
CA SER A 94 -12.59 8.07 -15.49
C SER A 94 -13.51 6.85 -15.50
N ARG A 95 -14.80 7.07 -15.22
CA ARG A 95 -15.79 5.98 -15.21
C ARG A 95 -15.98 5.33 -16.57
N PHE A 96 -15.70 6.07 -17.63
CA PHE A 96 -15.95 5.62 -19.01
C PHE A 96 -14.70 5.08 -19.68
N ASP A 97 -13.59 5.08 -18.96
CA ASP A 97 -12.32 4.52 -19.43
C ASP A 97 -12.40 2.99 -19.39
N GLN A 98 -11.77 2.34 -20.36
CA GLN A 98 -11.64 0.88 -20.35
C GLN A 98 -10.69 0.43 -19.22
N GLY A 99 -9.73 1.29 -18.90
CA GLY A 99 -8.75 1.03 -17.86
C GLY A 99 -7.59 0.16 -18.32
N GLU A 100 -6.66 0.00 -17.43
CA GLU A 100 -5.46 -0.81 -17.64
C GLU A 100 -5.30 -1.78 -16.48
N VAL A 101 -4.96 -3.02 -16.80
CA VAL A 101 -4.61 -4.02 -15.79
C VAL A 101 -3.31 -3.57 -15.12
N PHE A 102 -3.28 -3.60 -13.80
CA PHE A 102 -2.07 -3.28 -13.05
C PHE A 102 -1.70 -4.40 -12.07
N SER A 103 -0.44 -4.44 -11.72
CA SER A 103 0.08 -5.30 -10.67
C SER A 103 1.11 -4.49 -9.89
N GLU A 104 0.95 -4.43 -8.58
CA GLU A 104 1.79 -3.61 -7.70
C GLU A 104 2.17 -4.41 -6.49
N SER A 105 3.46 -4.45 -6.17
CA SER A 105 3.96 -5.14 -4.99
C SER A 105 4.29 -4.13 -3.90
N TRP A 106 3.89 -4.47 -2.67
CA TRP A 106 4.19 -3.65 -1.49
C TRP A 106 5.09 -4.42 -0.53
N HIS A 107 5.97 -3.68 0.10
CA HIS A 107 6.72 -4.13 1.27
C HIS A 107 6.19 -3.35 2.47
N MET A 108 5.70 -4.05 3.47
CA MET A 108 5.20 -3.45 4.69
C MET A 108 6.06 -3.88 5.87
N VAL A 109 6.19 -3.00 6.85
CA VAL A 109 6.97 -3.27 8.06
C VAL A 109 6.13 -2.92 9.28
N ARG A 110 6.36 -3.66 10.36
CA ARG A 110 5.72 -3.43 11.65
C ARG A 110 6.75 -3.66 12.75
N ALA A 111 6.97 -2.66 13.60
CA ALA A 111 7.85 -2.81 14.75
C ALA A 111 7.28 -3.85 15.71
N GLN A 112 8.14 -4.51 16.47
CA GLN A 112 7.68 -5.46 17.48
C GLN A 112 7.05 -4.70 18.66
N GLY A 113 6.13 -5.37 19.35
CA GLY A 113 5.42 -4.80 20.48
C GLY A 113 3.92 -4.78 20.27
N GLU A 114 3.19 -4.31 21.28
CA GLU A 114 1.73 -4.25 21.22
C GLU A 114 1.27 -3.03 20.41
N ASN A 115 0.17 -3.21 19.70
CA ASN A 115 -0.54 -2.12 19.00
C ASN A 115 0.33 -1.33 18.03
N GLN A 116 1.32 -1.98 17.43
CA GLN A 116 2.16 -1.33 16.44
C GLN A 116 1.45 -1.31 15.08
N PRO A 117 1.55 -0.20 14.33
CA PRO A 117 0.93 -0.14 13.02
C PRO A 117 1.77 -0.82 11.96
N TRP A 118 1.10 -1.35 10.94
CA TRP A 118 1.76 -1.75 9.71
C TRP A 118 1.99 -0.51 8.85
N LEU A 119 3.21 -0.32 8.35
CA LEU A 119 3.58 0.82 7.53
C LEU A 119 4.08 0.36 6.17
N VAL A 120 3.71 1.09 5.13
CA VAL A 120 4.21 0.82 3.78
C VAL A 120 5.63 1.35 3.68
N ALA A 121 6.57 0.47 3.39
CA ALA A 121 8.00 0.81 3.28
C ALA A 121 8.49 0.80 1.84
N GLY A 122 7.77 0.17 0.93
CA GLY A 122 8.14 0.14 -0.47
C GLY A 122 6.96 -0.21 -1.36
N ILE A 123 6.96 0.36 -2.55
CA ILE A 123 5.95 0.12 -3.58
C ILE A 123 6.69 -0.08 -4.90
N ARG A 124 6.33 -1.13 -5.63
CA ARG A 124 6.93 -1.43 -6.93
C ARG A 124 5.83 -1.78 -7.92
N GLN A 125 5.89 -1.15 -9.10
CA GLN A 125 5.03 -1.53 -10.21
C GLN A 125 5.62 -2.76 -10.89
N ASN A 126 4.79 -3.74 -11.18
CA ASN A 126 5.21 -4.98 -11.84
C ASN A 126 4.85 -4.93 -13.32
N GLY A 127 5.82 -5.19 -14.15
CA GLY A 127 5.66 -5.34 -15.57
C GLY A 127 5.04 -4.22 -16.34
#